data_f8227acf246fbc363ce067e2d7e753ef
#
_entry.id   f8227acf246fbc363ce067e2d7e753ef
#
_cell.length_a   1.000
_cell.length_b   1.000
_cell.length_c   1.000
_cell.angle_alpha   90.00
_cell.angle_beta   90.00
_cell.angle_gamma   90.00
#
_symmetry.space_group_name_H-M   'P 1'
#
loop_
_entity.id
_entity.type
_entity.pdbx_description
1 polymer ?
#
loop_
_entity_poly.entity_id
_entity_poly.type
_entity_poly.pdbx_seq_one_letter_code
_entity_poly.pdbx_strand_id
1 'polypeptide(L)'
;MTLEKREIRNEKTIIIFSVTDFTDSITVKMFARNDQVEEITAGVKEKAFIKLKGITTIDRYDSELTIGSVVGIKKISSFRNSRFDNAPQKRVELHCHTKMSDMDGVSDAKALIKRAYEWGHKAIAITDHGVVQSFPEANHCFDAWGGVVPQDSDFKVIYGVEAYLVDDLKGIVQNSKGQSLQGAFVVFDIETTGFSAMKDKIIEIGAVKVVDGKITERFSEFVNPQIPIPFRIEQLTSINDNMVKDAPTIDVILPKFEEFCRGCVMVAHNAEFDMSFIQKNYEDLGIEREDTSVDTVGMARFLLPQLNRFKLDTVAKAVGVSLEHHHRAVDDAACTAEIFEKFIPMCRERDITNLDELNEKGAVAVSSVQKMPTYHAIILAKNDVGRVNLYHLISDSHLVYYHRRPRVPKSLYLKYQEGLMIGSACEAGELYQAVLNGRPEAEIARLVNFYDYLEIQPLGNNAFMIRNEDRSDVNSEEDLKEINRKIVKLGEAFNKPVVATCDVHFLDPEDEVYRRIIMAGKGFDDADDQAPL
;
A
#
# COMPACT_ATOMS: atom_id res chain seq x y z
N MET A 1 36.59 -8.23 1.79
CA MET A 1 37.80 -7.42 1.73
C MET A 1 38.97 -8.32 1.45
N THR A 2 39.82 -7.97 0.49
CA THR A 2 40.94 -8.80 0.04
C THR A 2 42.13 -8.66 0.97
N LEU A 3 42.75 -9.79 1.32
CA LEU A 3 44.03 -9.82 2.01
C LEU A 3 45.12 -9.51 0.98
N GLU A 4 45.78 -8.36 1.09
CA GLU A 4 46.93 -8.00 0.25
C GLU A 4 48.24 -8.40 0.91
N LYS A 5 49.16 -8.98 0.12
CA LYS A 5 50.53 -9.30 0.50
C LYS A 5 51.46 -8.60 -0.49
N ARG A 6 52.36 -7.74 -0.01
CA ARG A 6 53.35 -7.05 -0.85
C ARG A 6 54.75 -7.29 -0.30
N GLU A 7 55.59 -7.94 -1.07
CA GLU A 7 57.00 -8.06 -0.73
C GLU A 7 57.69 -6.70 -0.75
N ILE A 8 58.52 -6.47 0.23
CA ILE A 8 59.34 -5.27 0.37
C ILE A 8 60.80 -5.66 0.55
N ARG A 9 61.74 -4.70 0.58
CA ARG A 9 63.17 -4.95 0.76
C ARG A 9 63.45 -5.70 2.06
N ASN A 10 64.56 -6.46 2.10
CA ASN A 10 65.08 -7.20 3.27
C ASN A 10 64.21 -8.38 3.72
N GLU A 11 63.76 -9.23 2.80
CA GLU A 11 63.03 -10.47 3.09
C GLU A 11 61.76 -10.26 3.98
N LYS A 12 61.11 -9.12 3.84
CA LYS A 12 59.89 -8.76 4.56
C LYS A 12 58.72 -8.60 3.61
N THR A 13 57.54 -8.98 4.10
CA THR A 13 56.25 -8.76 3.44
C THR A 13 55.41 -7.84 4.29
N ILE A 14 54.78 -6.84 3.69
CA ILE A 14 53.68 -6.10 4.31
C ILE A 14 52.35 -6.82 4.02
N ILE A 15 51.59 -7.11 5.07
CA ILE A 15 50.28 -7.73 5.01
C ILE A 15 49.24 -6.66 5.35
N ILE A 16 48.29 -6.44 4.43
CA ILE A 16 47.25 -5.42 4.56
C ILE A 16 45.89 -6.10 4.46
N PHE A 17 45.03 -5.85 5.41
CA PHE A 17 43.62 -6.27 5.37
C PHE A 17 42.78 -5.35 6.25
N SER A 18 41.49 -5.33 6.03
CA SER A 18 40.58 -4.56 6.90
C SER A 18 39.76 -5.47 7.79
N VAL A 19 39.48 -5.00 8.99
CA VAL A 19 38.62 -5.66 9.97
C VAL A 19 37.46 -4.72 10.33
N THR A 20 36.35 -5.32 10.72
CA THR A 20 35.18 -4.60 11.20
C THR A 20 34.59 -5.33 12.39
N ASP A 21 34.02 -4.60 13.32
CA ASP A 21 33.14 -5.11 14.37
C ASP A 21 31.66 -4.89 14.06
N PHE A 22 31.38 -4.50 12.79
CA PHE A 22 30.09 -4.15 12.23
C PHE A 22 29.54 -2.77 12.65
N THR A 23 30.28 -2.00 13.42
CA THR A 23 29.98 -0.58 13.70
C THR A 23 30.84 0.35 12.84
N ASP A 24 32.11 -0.04 12.64
CA ASP A 24 33.05 0.65 11.80
C ASP A 24 34.10 -0.32 11.24
N SER A 25 34.95 0.15 10.36
CA SER A 25 36.01 -0.63 9.72
C SER A 25 37.37 0.06 9.86
N ILE A 26 38.41 -0.72 10.13
CA ILE A 26 39.77 -0.23 10.25
C ILE A 26 40.76 -1.09 9.47
N THR A 27 41.70 -0.48 8.80
CA THR A 27 42.75 -1.17 8.09
C THR A 27 43.84 -1.65 9.05
N VAL A 28 44.29 -2.89 8.86
CA VAL A 28 45.42 -3.48 9.57
C VAL A 28 46.60 -3.54 8.63
N LYS A 29 47.74 -3.00 9.06
CA LYS A 29 49.03 -3.06 8.33
C LYS A 29 50.08 -3.69 9.23
N MET A 30 50.61 -4.82 8.84
CA MET A 30 51.62 -5.52 9.60
C MET A 30 52.80 -5.97 8.72
N PHE A 31 53.97 -6.01 9.31
CA PHE A 31 55.19 -6.48 8.67
C PHE A 31 55.56 -7.85 9.21
N ALA A 32 55.83 -8.78 8.33
CA ALA A 32 56.27 -10.13 8.67
C ALA A 32 57.50 -10.51 7.83
N ARG A 33 58.28 -11.45 8.30
CA ARG A 33 59.32 -12.08 7.50
C ARG A 33 58.65 -12.99 6.48
N ASN A 34 59.24 -13.10 5.28
CA ASN A 34 58.67 -13.89 4.18
C ASN A 34 58.37 -15.35 4.59
N ASP A 35 59.26 -15.94 5.43
CA ASP A 35 59.09 -17.30 5.95
C ASP A 35 57.91 -17.46 6.94
N GLN A 36 57.42 -16.39 7.52
CA GLN A 36 56.35 -16.41 8.53
C GLN A 36 54.98 -15.99 7.97
N VAL A 37 54.91 -15.47 6.75
CA VAL A 37 53.71 -14.92 6.16
C VAL A 37 52.57 -15.93 6.08
N GLU A 38 52.89 -17.18 5.70
CA GLU A 38 51.86 -18.21 5.58
C GLU A 38 51.29 -18.62 6.92
N GLU A 39 52.13 -18.78 7.97
CA GLU A 39 51.71 -19.10 9.30
C GLU A 39 50.81 -18.01 9.90
N ILE A 40 51.24 -16.75 9.76
CA ILE A 40 50.49 -15.58 10.26
C ILE A 40 49.16 -15.45 9.55
N THR A 41 49.10 -15.68 8.23
CA THR A 41 47.86 -15.52 7.45
C THR A 41 46.96 -16.77 7.43
N ALA A 42 47.42 -17.89 7.95
CA ALA A 42 46.63 -19.15 8.01
C ALA A 42 45.25 -18.98 8.67
N GLY A 43 45.18 -18.09 9.67
CA GLY A 43 43.91 -17.75 10.38
C GLY A 43 43.16 -16.57 9.81
N VAL A 44 43.74 -15.81 8.86
CA VAL A 44 43.18 -14.58 8.31
C VAL A 44 42.63 -14.88 6.92
N LYS A 45 41.38 -15.27 6.85
CA LYS A 45 40.65 -15.50 5.60
C LYS A 45 39.50 -14.52 5.51
N GLU A 46 39.10 -14.21 4.29
CA GLU A 46 37.91 -13.41 4.05
C GLU A 46 36.70 -13.96 4.84
N LYS A 47 35.97 -13.09 5.51
CA LYS A 47 34.83 -13.41 6.40
C LYS A 47 35.19 -14.24 7.66
N ALA A 48 36.47 -14.41 8.00
CA ALA A 48 36.87 -15.06 9.26
C ALA A 48 36.69 -14.11 10.45
N PHE A 49 36.23 -14.65 11.57
CA PHE A 49 36.19 -13.93 12.84
C PHE A 49 37.52 -14.07 13.56
N ILE A 50 38.15 -12.97 13.88
CA ILE A 50 39.47 -12.93 14.52
C ILE A 50 39.47 -11.97 15.71
N LYS A 51 40.26 -12.30 16.72
CA LYS A 51 40.66 -11.39 17.79
C LYS A 51 42.07 -10.91 17.49
N LEU A 52 42.21 -9.60 17.33
CA LEU A 52 43.48 -8.95 16.98
C LEU A 52 43.93 -8.04 18.11
N LYS A 53 45.22 -8.04 18.38
CA LYS A 53 45.89 -7.14 19.32
C LYS A 53 46.98 -6.36 18.60
N GLY A 54 46.85 -5.04 18.59
CA GLY A 54 47.80 -4.11 17.94
C GLY A 54 47.67 -2.71 18.50
N ILE A 55 48.39 -1.77 17.94
CA ILE A 55 48.37 -0.35 18.31
C ILE A 55 47.78 0.43 17.15
N THR A 56 46.81 1.29 17.43
CA THR A 56 46.24 2.22 16.45
C THR A 56 47.22 3.37 16.21
N THR A 57 47.53 3.64 14.96
CA THR A 57 48.42 4.75 14.54
C THR A 57 47.89 5.40 13.27
N ILE A 58 48.21 6.66 13.06
CA ILE A 58 48.01 7.31 11.77
C ILE A 58 49.13 6.86 10.84
N ASP A 59 48.75 6.22 9.72
CA ASP A 59 49.73 5.83 8.71
C ASP A 59 50.34 7.06 8.04
N ARG A 60 51.64 7.04 7.83
CA ARG A 60 52.40 8.19 7.30
C ARG A 60 52.21 8.43 5.80
N TYR A 61 51.71 7.41 5.06
CA TYR A 61 51.58 7.46 3.61
C TYR A 61 50.20 7.92 3.16
N ASP A 62 49.16 7.42 3.80
CA ASP A 62 47.75 7.73 3.43
C ASP A 62 47.04 8.60 4.47
N SER A 63 47.70 8.88 5.61
CA SER A 63 47.12 9.67 6.72
C SER A 63 45.86 9.07 7.33
N GLU A 64 45.61 7.77 7.12
CA GLU A 64 44.48 7.06 7.69
C GLU A 64 44.81 6.43 9.05
N LEU A 65 43.77 6.28 9.90
CA LEU A 65 43.88 5.54 11.15
C LEU A 65 44.00 4.05 10.83
N THR A 66 45.07 3.41 11.27
CA THR A 66 45.35 1.99 11.00
C THR A 66 45.72 1.26 12.29
N ILE A 67 45.57 -0.05 12.29
CA ILE A 67 46.17 -0.90 13.33
C ILE A 67 47.54 -1.37 12.83
N GLY A 68 48.55 -0.90 13.49
CA GLY A 68 49.94 -1.35 13.29
C GLY A 68 50.47 -2.14 14.49
N SER A 69 51.76 -2.48 14.47
CA SER A 69 52.43 -3.18 15.57
C SER A 69 51.61 -4.36 16.12
N VAL A 70 51.06 -5.18 15.20
CA VAL A 70 50.21 -6.31 15.56
C VAL A 70 51.04 -7.35 16.34
N VAL A 71 50.63 -7.65 17.55
CA VAL A 71 51.32 -8.61 18.46
C VAL A 71 50.61 -9.95 18.54
N GLY A 72 49.41 -10.08 18.02
CA GLY A 72 48.71 -11.35 17.98
C GLY A 72 47.44 -11.31 17.17
N ILE A 73 47.17 -12.39 16.46
CA ILE A 73 45.91 -12.66 15.76
C ILE A 73 45.46 -14.06 16.18
N LYS A 74 44.19 -14.19 16.60
CA LYS A 74 43.61 -15.48 16.96
C LYS A 74 42.27 -15.61 16.25
N LYS A 75 42.07 -16.73 15.57
CA LYS A 75 40.74 -17.10 15.06
C LYS A 75 39.81 -17.35 16.24
N ILE A 76 38.61 -16.80 16.16
CA ILE A 76 37.54 -16.99 17.16
C ILE A 76 36.28 -17.49 16.47
N SER A 77 35.32 -17.95 17.25
CA SER A 77 33.97 -18.24 16.76
C SER A 77 33.26 -16.96 16.38
N SER A 78 32.30 -17.05 15.47
CA SER A 78 31.42 -15.92 15.19
C SER A 78 30.78 -15.43 16.49
N PHE A 79 30.84 -14.12 16.73
CA PHE A 79 30.13 -13.47 17.83
C PHE A 79 28.83 -12.82 17.30
N ARG A 80 28.53 -12.94 16.01
CA ARG A 80 27.21 -12.61 15.50
C ARG A 80 26.18 -13.56 16.12
N ASN A 81 25.15 -13.00 16.71
CA ASN A 81 23.98 -13.77 17.09
C ASN A 81 23.37 -14.34 15.80
N SER A 82 23.54 -15.64 15.57
CA SER A 82 22.86 -16.30 14.48
C SER A 82 21.37 -16.32 14.81
N ARG A 83 20.56 -15.66 13.99
CA ARG A 83 19.10 -15.72 14.09
C ARG A 83 18.62 -17.03 13.48
N PHE A 84 17.69 -17.67 14.16
CA PHE A 84 17.01 -18.87 13.67
C PHE A 84 15.51 -18.72 13.91
N ASP A 85 14.74 -19.27 13.02
CA ASP A 85 13.33 -19.52 13.28
C ASP A 85 13.22 -20.81 14.11
N ASN A 86 12.86 -20.67 15.38
CA ASN A 86 12.68 -21.79 16.31
C ASN A 86 11.23 -22.26 16.43
N ALA A 87 10.32 -21.72 15.58
CA ALA A 87 8.93 -22.15 15.59
C ALA A 87 8.83 -23.64 15.24
N PRO A 88 8.06 -24.43 16.00
CA PRO A 88 7.89 -25.86 15.73
C PRO A 88 7.19 -26.13 14.40
N GLN A 89 6.29 -25.24 13.99
CA GLN A 89 5.64 -25.23 12.69
C GLN A 89 6.07 -23.99 11.92
N LYS A 90 6.72 -24.20 10.78
CA LYS A 90 7.19 -23.10 9.92
C LYS A 90 6.04 -22.56 9.07
N ARG A 91 5.96 -21.23 8.96
CA ARG A 91 5.11 -20.57 7.99
C ARG A 91 5.79 -20.52 6.62
N VAL A 92 5.00 -20.36 5.57
CA VAL A 92 5.50 -19.96 4.26
C VAL A 92 5.35 -18.46 4.15
N GLU A 93 6.46 -17.75 3.89
CA GLU A 93 6.38 -16.32 3.63
C GLU A 93 5.85 -16.10 2.20
N LEU A 94 4.72 -15.39 2.10
CA LEU A 94 4.05 -15.14 0.83
C LEU A 94 4.16 -13.68 0.36
N HIS A 95 4.83 -12.82 1.16
CA HIS A 95 4.99 -11.40 0.88
C HIS A 95 6.43 -10.97 1.19
N CYS A 96 7.30 -11.00 0.17
CA CYS A 96 8.73 -10.81 0.35
C CYS A 96 9.35 -10.07 -0.84
N HIS A 97 10.11 -9.03 -0.54
CA HIS A 97 10.73 -8.12 -1.49
C HIS A 97 12.23 -8.34 -1.56
N THR A 98 12.75 -8.28 -2.79
CA THR A 98 14.18 -8.27 -3.07
C THR A 98 14.64 -6.85 -3.40
N LYS A 99 15.94 -6.67 -3.63
CA LYS A 99 16.49 -5.40 -4.12
C LYS A 99 15.95 -4.97 -5.50
N MET A 100 15.18 -5.82 -6.19
CA MET A 100 14.48 -5.47 -7.42
C MET A 100 13.16 -4.73 -7.16
N SER A 101 12.66 -4.74 -5.93
CA SER A 101 11.58 -3.85 -5.50
C SER A 101 12.10 -2.41 -5.46
N ASP A 102 11.64 -1.59 -6.42
CA ASP A 102 12.00 -0.18 -6.45
C ASP A 102 11.50 0.51 -5.18
N MET A 103 12.35 1.31 -4.60
CA MET A 103 12.10 2.21 -3.47
C MET A 103 12.52 1.68 -2.09
N ASP A 104 12.47 0.39 -1.76
CA ASP A 104 12.63 -0.07 -0.38
C ASP A 104 13.22 -1.48 -0.18
N GLY A 105 13.33 -2.30 -1.22
CA GLY A 105 13.98 -3.61 -1.11
C GLY A 105 15.51 -3.53 -1.10
N VAL A 106 16.18 -4.23 -0.18
CA VAL A 106 17.66 -4.16 -0.04
C VAL A 106 18.37 -5.50 -0.15
N SER A 107 17.66 -6.63 -0.07
CA SER A 107 18.27 -7.96 -0.02
C SER A 107 18.25 -8.67 -1.38
N ASP A 108 19.29 -9.45 -1.67
CA ASP A 108 19.31 -10.32 -2.85
C ASP A 108 18.30 -11.47 -2.71
N ALA A 109 17.63 -11.83 -3.82
CA ALA A 109 16.71 -12.97 -3.86
C ALA A 109 17.38 -14.26 -3.38
N LYS A 110 18.62 -14.49 -3.83
CA LYS A 110 19.43 -15.63 -3.42
C LYS A 110 19.68 -15.68 -1.91
N ALA A 111 19.91 -14.55 -1.27
CA ALA A 111 20.16 -14.48 0.18
C ALA A 111 18.89 -14.79 0.98
N LEU A 112 17.74 -14.27 0.55
CA LEU A 112 16.43 -14.54 1.17
C LEU A 112 16.04 -16.02 1.04
N ILE A 113 16.16 -16.60 -0.16
CA ILE A 113 15.86 -17.99 -0.46
C ILE A 113 16.77 -18.91 0.38
N LYS A 114 18.07 -18.63 0.42
CA LYS A 114 19.03 -19.37 1.23
C LYS A 114 18.67 -19.34 2.71
N ARG A 115 18.31 -18.18 3.24
CA ARG A 115 17.93 -18.02 4.65
C ARG A 115 16.67 -18.83 4.98
N ALA A 116 15.64 -18.76 4.13
CA ALA A 116 14.40 -19.53 4.32
C ALA A 116 14.67 -21.05 4.30
N TYR A 117 15.50 -21.51 3.35
CA TYR A 117 15.91 -22.91 3.28
C TYR A 117 16.68 -23.36 4.53
N GLU A 118 17.71 -22.60 4.95
CA GLU A 118 18.52 -22.90 6.13
C GLU A 118 17.70 -22.90 7.44
N TRP A 119 16.63 -22.09 7.50
CA TRP A 119 15.71 -22.08 8.65
C TRP A 119 14.67 -23.21 8.62
N GLY A 120 14.67 -24.04 7.58
CA GLY A 120 13.78 -25.20 7.44
C GLY A 120 12.36 -24.85 7.00
N HIS A 121 12.15 -23.69 6.38
CA HIS A 121 10.90 -23.38 5.72
C HIS A 121 10.66 -24.32 4.54
N LYS A 122 9.41 -24.52 4.15
CA LYS A 122 9.04 -25.37 3.00
C LYS A 122 9.05 -24.62 1.68
N ALA A 123 8.82 -23.32 1.74
CA ALA A 123 8.80 -22.44 0.58
C ALA A 123 8.98 -20.98 1.00
N ILE A 124 9.25 -20.11 0.02
CA ILE A 124 9.20 -18.65 0.12
C ILE A 124 8.62 -18.10 -1.18
N ALA A 125 7.77 -17.10 -1.11
CA ALA A 125 7.36 -16.33 -2.30
C ALA A 125 8.34 -15.17 -2.52
N ILE A 126 8.54 -14.80 -3.77
CA ILE A 126 9.20 -13.56 -4.18
C ILE A 126 8.15 -12.70 -4.86
N THR A 127 7.88 -11.52 -4.30
CA THR A 127 6.75 -10.66 -4.66
C THR A 127 7.17 -9.19 -4.73
N ASP A 128 8.14 -8.89 -5.60
CA ASP A 128 8.64 -7.52 -5.79
C ASP A 128 7.55 -6.56 -6.29
N HIS A 129 7.67 -5.26 -5.98
CA HIS A 129 6.72 -4.22 -6.38
C HIS A 129 6.61 -4.07 -7.90
N GLY A 130 5.53 -4.55 -8.49
CA GLY A 130 5.16 -4.36 -9.89
C GLY A 130 6.12 -4.95 -10.91
N VAL A 131 7.12 -5.75 -10.50
CA VAL A 131 8.15 -6.32 -11.36
C VAL A 131 8.41 -7.78 -11.05
N VAL A 132 9.04 -8.48 -11.98
CA VAL A 132 9.41 -9.91 -11.88
C VAL A 132 10.89 -10.15 -12.21
N GLN A 133 11.72 -9.14 -12.05
CA GLN A 133 13.14 -9.14 -12.44
C GLN A 133 14.00 -10.06 -11.58
N SER A 134 13.59 -10.39 -10.36
CA SER A 134 14.28 -11.32 -9.47
C SER A 134 14.09 -12.80 -9.82
N PHE A 135 13.14 -13.15 -10.71
CA PHE A 135 12.84 -14.54 -11.04
C PHE A 135 14.01 -15.35 -11.59
N PRO A 136 14.86 -14.83 -12.51
CA PRO A 136 16.04 -15.56 -12.95
C PRO A 136 16.99 -15.89 -11.79
N GLU A 137 17.27 -14.93 -10.90
CA GLU A 137 18.13 -15.14 -9.74
C GLU A 137 17.54 -16.19 -8.79
N ALA A 138 16.22 -16.12 -8.56
CA ALA A 138 15.49 -17.08 -7.73
C ALA A 138 15.54 -18.50 -8.32
N ASN A 139 15.40 -18.63 -9.64
CA ASN A 139 15.48 -19.92 -10.33
C ASN A 139 16.90 -20.51 -10.25
N HIS A 140 17.94 -19.70 -10.42
CA HIS A 140 19.34 -20.11 -10.31
C HIS A 140 19.76 -20.56 -8.90
N CYS A 141 18.91 -20.36 -7.88
CA CYS A 141 19.18 -20.91 -6.54
C CYS A 141 19.20 -22.45 -6.50
N PHE A 142 18.65 -23.12 -7.49
CA PHE A 142 18.61 -24.59 -7.63
C PHE A 142 19.66 -25.15 -8.60
N ASP A 143 20.53 -24.32 -9.17
CA ASP A 143 21.53 -24.76 -10.12
C ASP A 143 22.58 -25.69 -9.48
N ALA A 144 23.06 -26.67 -10.23
CA ALA A 144 24.11 -27.57 -9.80
C ALA A 144 25.41 -26.84 -9.46
N TRP A 145 25.67 -25.72 -10.12
CA TRP A 145 26.83 -24.86 -9.91
C TRP A 145 26.39 -23.48 -9.38
N GLY A 146 26.78 -23.21 -8.15
CA GLY A 146 26.50 -21.91 -7.52
C GLY A 146 25.10 -21.75 -6.95
N GLY A 147 24.23 -22.75 -7.01
CA GLY A 147 22.96 -22.80 -6.30
C GLY A 147 23.13 -22.82 -4.78
N VAL A 148 22.09 -22.47 -4.05
CA VAL A 148 22.06 -22.43 -2.57
C VAL A 148 21.04 -23.41 -1.97
N VAL A 149 20.18 -23.97 -2.81
CA VAL A 149 19.21 -25.02 -2.48
C VAL A 149 19.57 -26.27 -3.28
N PRO A 150 19.68 -27.45 -2.67
CA PRO A 150 19.92 -28.71 -3.40
C PRO A 150 18.81 -28.98 -4.41
N GLN A 151 19.18 -29.51 -5.59
CA GLN A 151 18.24 -29.79 -6.68
C GLN A 151 17.18 -30.84 -6.30
N ASP A 152 17.52 -31.75 -5.40
CA ASP A 152 16.65 -32.81 -4.88
C ASP A 152 15.84 -32.40 -3.65
N SER A 153 15.88 -31.11 -3.29
CA SER A 153 15.15 -30.56 -2.15
C SER A 153 13.66 -30.39 -2.47
N ASP A 154 12.81 -30.68 -1.49
CA ASP A 154 11.37 -30.37 -1.55
C ASP A 154 11.05 -28.88 -1.36
N PHE A 155 12.06 -28.05 -1.11
CA PHE A 155 11.89 -26.60 -0.94
C PHE A 155 11.44 -25.94 -2.25
N LYS A 156 10.51 -24.99 -2.15
CA LYS A 156 9.95 -24.31 -3.32
C LYS A 156 10.11 -22.81 -3.25
N VAL A 157 10.39 -22.21 -4.39
CA VAL A 157 10.20 -20.76 -4.61
C VAL A 157 8.86 -20.56 -5.31
N ILE A 158 8.02 -19.73 -4.73
CA ILE A 158 6.74 -19.31 -5.30
C ILE A 158 6.98 -17.99 -6.01
N TYR A 159 6.67 -17.95 -7.31
CA TYR A 159 6.84 -16.76 -8.15
C TYR A 159 5.59 -15.91 -8.08
N GLY A 160 5.75 -14.64 -7.74
CA GLY A 160 4.64 -13.71 -7.59
C GLY A 160 5.07 -12.27 -7.80
N VAL A 161 4.15 -11.36 -7.57
CA VAL A 161 4.34 -9.91 -7.66
C VAL A 161 3.44 -9.23 -6.64
N GLU A 162 3.91 -8.17 -6.00
CA GLU A 162 3.03 -7.20 -5.38
C GLU A 162 2.59 -6.19 -6.44
N ALA A 163 1.36 -6.35 -6.90
CA ALA A 163 0.78 -5.54 -7.96
C ALA A 163 0.18 -4.24 -7.42
N TYR A 164 0.23 -3.18 -8.22
CA TYR A 164 -0.52 -1.95 -7.98
C TYR A 164 -1.91 -2.07 -8.62
N LEU A 165 -2.83 -2.68 -7.87
CA LEU A 165 -4.19 -3.00 -8.31
C LEU A 165 -5.05 -1.75 -8.44
N VAL A 166 -5.87 -1.68 -9.48
CA VAL A 166 -6.87 -0.64 -9.69
C VAL A 166 -8.24 -1.27 -9.79
N ASP A 167 -9.21 -0.79 -9.00
CA ASP A 167 -10.59 -1.28 -9.07
C ASP A 167 -11.37 -0.57 -10.20
N ASP A 168 -11.15 -1.03 -11.42
CA ASP A 168 -11.86 -0.59 -12.62
C ASP A 168 -13.19 -1.34 -12.84
N LEU A 169 -13.52 -2.30 -11.97
CA LEU A 169 -14.83 -2.98 -11.95
C LEU A 169 -15.87 -2.15 -11.20
N LYS A 170 -15.44 -1.17 -10.42
CA LYS A 170 -16.31 -0.23 -9.74
C LYS A 170 -16.83 0.79 -10.74
N GLY A 171 -18.10 0.69 -11.09
CA GLY A 171 -18.75 1.61 -12.01
C GLY A 171 -18.78 3.06 -11.47
N ILE A 172 -18.94 4.02 -12.38
CA ILE A 172 -19.26 5.43 -12.06
C ILE A 172 -20.60 5.52 -11.33
N VAL A 173 -21.49 4.58 -11.63
CA VAL A 173 -22.83 4.44 -11.03
C VAL A 173 -22.90 3.15 -10.23
N GLN A 174 -23.33 3.23 -8.99
CA GLN A 174 -23.64 2.06 -8.15
C GLN A 174 -25.14 1.80 -8.20
N ASN A 175 -25.53 0.52 -8.14
CA ASN A 175 -26.95 0.07 -8.15
C ASN A 175 -27.78 0.70 -9.27
N SER A 176 -27.21 0.81 -10.48
CA SER A 176 -27.92 1.32 -11.65
C SER A 176 -29.14 0.47 -11.97
N LYS A 177 -30.22 1.13 -12.35
CA LYS A 177 -31.48 0.53 -12.82
C LYS A 177 -31.85 1.09 -14.20
N GLY A 178 -30.84 1.54 -14.95
CA GLY A 178 -31.02 2.14 -16.28
C GLY A 178 -31.70 3.52 -16.29
N GLN A 179 -31.64 4.26 -15.17
CA GLN A 179 -32.28 5.57 -15.07
C GLN A 179 -31.70 6.53 -16.13
N SER A 180 -32.59 7.38 -16.65
CA SER A 180 -32.22 8.42 -17.64
C SER A 180 -31.36 9.51 -17.01
N LEU A 181 -30.41 10.05 -17.78
CA LEU A 181 -29.67 11.26 -17.41
C LEU A 181 -30.52 12.54 -17.41
N GLN A 182 -31.82 12.45 -17.76
CA GLN A 182 -32.81 13.53 -17.67
C GLN A 182 -33.77 13.36 -16.48
N GLY A 183 -33.46 12.44 -15.57
CA GLY A 183 -34.31 12.16 -14.39
C GLY A 183 -34.19 13.21 -13.29
N ALA A 184 -34.77 12.86 -12.15
CA ALA A 184 -34.60 13.62 -10.92
C ALA A 184 -33.37 13.14 -10.15
N PHE A 185 -32.54 14.08 -9.71
CA PHE A 185 -31.30 13.81 -8.96
C PHE A 185 -31.31 14.58 -7.65
N VAL A 186 -30.75 13.99 -6.62
CA VAL A 186 -30.34 14.69 -5.40
C VAL A 186 -28.83 14.71 -5.36
N VAL A 187 -28.26 15.89 -5.55
CA VAL A 187 -26.82 16.11 -5.43
C VAL A 187 -26.56 16.54 -3.99
N PHE A 188 -25.68 15.84 -3.30
CA PHE A 188 -25.47 16.05 -1.87
C PHE A 188 -23.98 15.95 -1.50
N ASP A 189 -23.69 16.51 -0.35
CA ASP A 189 -22.40 16.49 0.31
C ASP A 189 -22.61 16.42 1.83
N ILE A 190 -21.69 15.85 2.58
CA ILE A 190 -21.75 15.78 4.02
C ILE A 190 -20.45 16.26 4.66
N GLU A 191 -20.57 16.87 5.83
CA GLU A 191 -19.43 17.11 6.71
C GLU A 191 -19.50 16.15 7.90
N THR A 192 -18.32 15.71 8.37
CA THR A 192 -18.21 14.63 9.36
C THR A 192 -17.15 14.94 10.41
N THR A 193 -17.18 14.25 11.56
CA THR A 193 -16.13 14.36 12.60
C THR A 193 -14.82 13.67 12.23
N GLY A 194 -14.76 12.93 11.13
CA GLY A 194 -13.60 12.21 10.64
C GLY A 194 -13.93 11.37 9.41
N PHE A 195 -13.09 10.39 9.08
CA PHE A 195 -13.17 9.69 7.79
C PHE A 195 -13.80 8.27 7.86
N SER A 196 -14.09 7.77 9.05
CA SER A 196 -14.61 6.41 9.26
C SER A 196 -16.12 6.42 9.53
N ALA A 197 -16.92 5.92 8.60
CA ALA A 197 -18.38 5.79 8.79
C ALA A 197 -18.76 4.93 10.01
N MET A 198 -17.86 4.06 10.51
CA MET A 198 -18.08 3.23 11.71
C MET A 198 -17.82 3.98 13.01
N LYS A 199 -16.89 4.94 13.03
CA LYS A 199 -16.42 5.60 14.26
C LYS A 199 -16.85 7.07 14.33
N ASP A 200 -16.93 7.72 13.18
CA ASP A 200 -17.19 9.14 13.07
C ASP A 200 -18.67 9.44 12.82
N LYS A 201 -19.05 10.69 12.99
CA LYS A 201 -20.44 11.13 12.94
C LYS A 201 -20.61 12.23 11.89
N ILE A 202 -21.79 12.28 11.28
CA ILE A 202 -22.20 13.39 10.42
C ILE A 202 -22.46 14.63 11.27
N ILE A 203 -21.99 15.79 10.82
CA ILE A 203 -22.19 17.10 11.45
C ILE A 203 -22.96 18.09 10.57
N GLU A 204 -23.00 17.89 9.25
CA GLU A 204 -23.84 18.64 8.33
C GLU A 204 -24.26 17.74 7.15
N ILE A 205 -25.50 17.90 6.66
CA ILE A 205 -25.95 17.36 5.39
C ILE A 205 -26.42 18.52 4.53
N GLY A 206 -25.79 18.68 3.37
CA GLY A 206 -26.19 19.63 2.35
C GLY A 206 -26.63 18.92 1.07
N ALA A 207 -27.76 19.32 0.51
CA ALA A 207 -28.24 18.73 -0.74
C ALA A 207 -29.05 19.71 -1.58
N VAL A 208 -29.07 19.45 -2.87
CA VAL A 208 -29.93 20.13 -3.84
C VAL A 208 -30.64 19.11 -4.70
N LYS A 209 -31.92 19.32 -4.95
CA LYS A 209 -32.70 18.50 -5.88
C LYS A 209 -32.68 19.15 -7.25
N VAL A 210 -32.29 18.36 -8.25
CA VAL A 210 -32.21 18.78 -9.64
C VAL A 210 -33.26 18.03 -10.45
N VAL A 211 -34.11 18.77 -11.12
CA VAL A 211 -35.14 18.24 -12.03
C VAL A 211 -35.06 19.03 -13.33
N ASP A 212 -35.02 18.34 -14.45
CA ASP A 212 -34.90 18.95 -15.80
C ASP A 212 -33.75 19.98 -15.91
N GLY A 213 -32.61 19.68 -15.28
CA GLY A 213 -31.42 20.53 -15.31
C GLY A 213 -31.54 21.82 -14.49
N LYS A 214 -32.42 21.86 -13.48
CA LYS A 214 -32.59 23.03 -12.61
C LYS A 214 -32.67 22.58 -11.15
N ILE A 215 -32.01 23.34 -10.30
CA ILE A 215 -32.15 23.19 -8.84
C ILE A 215 -33.55 23.64 -8.45
N THR A 216 -34.37 22.75 -7.92
CA THR A 216 -35.77 22.99 -7.52
C THR A 216 -35.94 23.14 -6.01
N GLU A 217 -35.15 22.41 -5.23
CA GLU A 217 -35.23 22.38 -3.77
C GLU A 217 -33.83 22.32 -3.17
N ARG A 218 -33.68 22.78 -1.92
CA ARG A 218 -32.44 22.72 -1.15
C ARG A 218 -32.70 22.10 0.21
N PHE A 219 -31.76 21.31 0.69
CA PHE A 219 -31.71 20.74 2.02
C PHE A 219 -30.38 21.16 2.66
N SER A 220 -30.42 21.71 3.88
CA SER A 220 -29.20 22.14 4.61
C SER A 220 -29.49 22.07 6.09
N GLU A 221 -28.94 21.06 6.76
CA GLU A 221 -29.18 20.80 8.16
C GLU A 221 -27.88 20.47 8.89
N PHE A 222 -27.64 21.13 9.99
CA PHE A 222 -26.63 20.70 10.95
C PHE A 222 -27.14 19.49 11.73
N VAL A 223 -26.21 18.62 12.10
CA VAL A 223 -26.47 17.42 12.89
C VAL A 223 -25.63 17.46 14.15
N ASN A 224 -26.28 17.27 15.31
CA ASN A 224 -25.56 17.12 16.57
C ASN A 224 -24.89 15.73 16.63
N PRO A 225 -23.55 15.64 16.58
CA PRO A 225 -22.85 14.35 16.57
C PRO A 225 -22.83 13.68 17.95
N GLN A 226 -23.21 14.39 19.03
CA GLN A 226 -23.15 13.95 20.43
C GLN A 226 -21.73 13.61 20.93
N ILE A 227 -20.71 13.96 20.16
CA ILE A 227 -19.30 13.86 20.49
C ILE A 227 -18.60 15.18 20.14
N PRO A 228 -17.49 15.53 20.77
CA PRO A 228 -16.72 16.73 20.41
C PRO A 228 -16.21 16.64 18.97
N ILE A 229 -16.26 17.77 18.26
CA ILE A 229 -15.68 17.90 16.93
C ILE A 229 -14.17 18.06 17.09
N PRO A 230 -13.34 17.19 16.47
CA PRO A 230 -11.89 17.33 16.53
C PRO A 230 -11.43 18.69 15.95
N PHE A 231 -10.47 19.32 16.59
CA PHE A 231 -9.97 20.66 16.21
C PHE A 231 -9.55 20.74 14.72
N ARG A 232 -8.97 19.67 14.20
CA ARG A 232 -8.61 19.57 12.79
C ARG A 232 -9.81 19.62 11.85
N ILE A 233 -10.90 18.97 12.25
CA ILE A 233 -12.17 19.00 11.48
C ILE A 233 -12.78 20.41 11.52
N GLU A 234 -12.75 21.05 12.69
CA GLU A 234 -13.16 22.46 12.80
C GLU A 234 -12.34 23.35 11.87
N GLN A 235 -11.01 23.16 11.80
CA GLN A 235 -10.17 23.91 10.86
C GLN A 235 -10.50 23.63 9.39
N LEU A 236 -10.88 22.39 9.06
CA LEU A 236 -11.18 21.98 7.69
C LEU A 236 -12.56 22.48 7.24
N THR A 237 -13.59 22.28 8.08
CA THR A 237 -15.00 22.50 7.73
C THR A 237 -15.51 23.86 8.22
N SER A 238 -14.78 24.52 9.13
CA SER A 238 -15.23 25.70 9.88
C SER A 238 -16.47 25.46 10.76
N ILE A 239 -16.86 24.18 10.98
CA ILE A 239 -17.97 23.81 11.86
C ILE A 239 -17.40 23.46 13.23
N ASN A 240 -17.93 24.07 14.27
CA ASN A 240 -17.51 23.85 15.66
C ASN A 240 -18.68 23.37 16.54
N ASP A 241 -18.34 22.91 17.75
CA ASP A 241 -19.32 22.37 18.70
C ASP A 241 -20.47 23.33 18.99
N ASN A 242 -20.24 24.65 19.03
CA ASN A 242 -21.28 25.63 19.29
C ASN A 242 -22.32 25.72 18.17
N MET A 243 -21.95 25.40 16.95
CA MET A 243 -22.87 25.43 15.79
C MET A 243 -23.81 24.23 15.78
N VAL A 244 -23.36 23.09 16.30
CA VAL A 244 -24.11 21.81 16.22
C VAL A 244 -24.76 21.38 17.54
N LYS A 245 -24.38 21.97 18.69
CA LYS A 245 -24.87 21.55 20.02
C LYS A 245 -26.39 21.56 20.18
N ASP A 246 -27.06 22.52 19.56
CA ASP A 246 -28.52 22.69 19.62
C ASP A 246 -29.23 22.13 18.37
N ALA A 247 -28.47 21.55 17.42
CA ALA A 247 -29.01 20.90 16.25
C ALA A 247 -29.66 19.55 16.59
N PRO A 248 -30.64 19.08 15.79
CA PRO A 248 -31.17 17.74 15.94
C PRO A 248 -30.11 16.66 15.71
N THR A 249 -30.33 15.49 16.30
CA THR A 249 -29.50 14.31 16.10
C THR A 249 -29.80 13.63 14.75
N ILE A 250 -28.93 12.72 14.32
CA ILE A 250 -29.04 12.05 13.01
C ILE A 250 -30.33 11.26 12.84
N ASP A 251 -30.87 10.67 13.92
CA ASP A 251 -32.14 9.94 13.93
C ASP A 251 -33.36 10.82 13.61
N VAL A 252 -33.23 12.15 13.79
CA VAL A 252 -34.27 13.14 13.42
C VAL A 252 -34.08 13.65 12.01
N ILE A 253 -32.81 13.88 11.60
CA ILE A 253 -32.47 14.48 10.30
C ILE A 253 -32.52 13.47 9.16
N LEU A 254 -32.03 12.25 9.37
CA LEU A 254 -31.91 11.26 8.31
C LEU A 254 -33.27 10.84 7.71
N PRO A 255 -34.36 10.66 8.47
CA PRO A 255 -35.66 10.41 7.87
C PRO A 255 -36.19 11.55 6.99
N LYS A 256 -35.87 12.82 7.33
CA LYS A 256 -36.21 13.97 6.49
C LYS A 256 -35.39 13.99 5.19
N PHE A 257 -34.11 13.63 5.31
CA PHE A 257 -33.24 13.50 4.16
C PHE A 257 -33.67 12.34 3.26
N GLU A 258 -34.08 11.21 3.84
CA GLU A 258 -34.66 10.07 3.09
C GLU A 258 -35.87 10.49 2.28
N GLU A 259 -36.84 11.22 2.90
CA GLU A 259 -37.99 11.76 2.20
C GLU A 259 -37.60 12.74 1.07
N PHE A 260 -36.62 13.61 1.32
CA PHE A 260 -36.08 14.53 0.32
C PHE A 260 -35.50 13.79 -0.88
N CYS A 261 -34.84 12.65 -0.66
CA CYS A 261 -34.20 11.83 -1.72
C CYS A 261 -35.19 10.90 -2.44
N ARG A 262 -36.43 10.80 -2.01
CA ARG A 262 -37.38 9.81 -2.52
C ARG A 262 -37.59 9.94 -4.03
N GLY A 263 -37.37 8.83 -4.76
CA GLY A 263 -37.54 8.76 -6.22
C GLY A 263 -36.44 9.43 -7.04
N CYS A 264 -35.36 9.90 -6.41
CA CYS A 264 -34.24 10.52 -7.07
C CYS A 264 -33.02 9.59 -7.10
N VAL A 265 -32.12 9.81 -8.06
CA VAL A 265 -30.77 9.24 -8.08
C VAL A 265 -29.87 10.13 -7.22
N MET A 266 -29.07 9.52 -6.38
CA MET A 266 -28.10 10.22 -5.53
C MET A 266 -26.85 10.58 -6.34
N VAL A 267 -26.32 11.78 -6.16
CA VAL A 267 -25.09 12.23 -6.84
C VAL A 267 -24.16 12.90 -5.82
N ALA A 268 -22.91 12.54 -5.78
CA ALA A 268 -21.93 13.22 -4.93
C ALA A 268 -20.54 13.29 -5.59
N HIS A 269 -19.66 14.12 -5.07
CA HIS A 269 -18.29 14.25 -5.52
C HIS A 269 -17.37 13.38 -4.66
N ASN A 270 -16.96 12.22 -5.17
CA ASN A 270 -16.41 11.09 -4.42
C ASN A 270 -17.49 10.36 -3.60
N ALA A 271 -18.57 10.02 -4.30
CA ALA A 271 -19.82 9.50 -3.74
C ALA A 271 -19.67 8.32 -2.76
N GLU A 272 -18.59 7.57 -2.85
CA GLU A 272 -18.30 6.46 -1.93
C GLU A 272 -18.19 6.92 -0.48
N PHE A 273 -17.53 8.06 -0.25
CA PHE A 273 -17.38 8.62 1.08
C PHE A 273 -18.75 8.97 1.68
N ASP A 274 -19.51 9.83 1.00
CA ASP A 274 -20.80 10.32 1.47
C ASP A 274 -21.82 9.19 1.64
N MET A 275 -21.91 8.33 0.64
CA MET A 275 -22.83 7.18 0.67
C MET A 275 -22.50 6.20 1.80
N SER A 276 -21.20 6.04 2.15
CA SER A 276 -20.82 5.15 3.25
C SER A 276 -21.39 5.58 4.60
N PHE A 277 -21.38 6.88 4.88
CA PHE A 277 -21.97 7.44 6.09
C PHE A 277 -23.50 7.37 6.07
N ILE A 278 -24.12 7.71 4.94
CA ILE A 278 -25.57 7.64 4.79
C ILE A 278 -26.07 6.21 4.97
N GLN A 279 -25.47 5.24 4.28
CA GLN A 279 -25.85 3.82 4.39
C GLN A 279 -25.66 3.27 5.79
N LYS A 280 -24.52 3.59 6.45
CA LYS A 280 -24.28 3.16 7.83
C LYS A 280 -25.34 3.70 8.79
N ASN A 281 -25.74 4.95 8.65
CA ASN A 281 -26.79 5.53 9.48
C ASN A 281 -28.19 4.97 9.14
N TYR A 282 -28.47 4.60 7.87
CA TYR A 282 -29.67 3.85 7.50
C TYR A 282 -29.72 2.48 8.20
N GLU A 283 -28.62 1.73 8.15
CA GLU A 283 -28.48 0.44 8.85
C GLU A 283 -28.72 0.58 10.36
N ASP A 284 -28.09 1.58 11.01
CA ASP A 284 -28.22 1.83 12.45
C ASP A 284 -29.66 2.19 12.87
N LEU A 285 -30.42 2.82 11.99
CA LEU A 285 -31.83 3.19 12.22
C LEU A 285 -32.81 2.15 11.67
N GLY A 286 -32.35 1.05 11.10
CA GLY A 286 -33.21 0.01 10.53
C GLY A 286 -33.97 0.46 9.29
N ILE A 287 -33.47 1.43 8.53
CA ILE A 287 -34.06 1.91 7.29
C ILE A 287 -33.53 1.04 6.14
N GLU A 288 -34.39 0.20 5.58
CA GLU A 288 -34.04 -0.59 4.39
C GLU A 288 -34.19 0.27 3.12
N ARG A 289 -33.04 0.67 2.56
CA ARG A 289 -33.00 1.46 1.35
C ARG A 289 -31.78 1.11 0.49
N GLU A 290 -32.00 0.96 -0.80
CA GLU A 290 -30.96 0.73 -1.80
C GLU A 290 -31.00 1.87 -2.82
N ASP A 291 -30.10 2.83 -2.66
CA ASP A 291 -30.00 3.99 -3.55
C ASP A 291 -29.15 3.68 -4.78
N THR A 292 -29.57 4.22 -5.92
CA THR A 292 -28.66 4.39 -7.07
C THR A 292 -27.83 5.64 -6.83
N SER A 293 -26.51 5.54 -6.92
CA SER A 293 -25.60 6.68 -6.75
C SER A 293 -24.66 6.86 -7.93
N VAL A 294 -24.34 8.12 -8.24
CA VAL A 294 -23.41 8.53 -9.31
C VAL A 294 -22.24 9.28 -8.70
N ASP A 295 -21.01 8.88 -9.06
CA ASP A 295 -19.78 9.55 -8.65
C ASP A 295 -19.31 10.55 -9.71
N THR A 296 -19.36 11.84 -9.40
CA THR A 296 -18.90 12.89 -10.32
C THR A 296 -17.37 12.91 -10.48
N VAL A 297 -16.60 12.35 -9.53
CA VAL A 297 -15.15 12.13 -9.73
C VAL A 297 -14.90 11.08 -10.80
N GLY A 298 -15.68 9.98 -10.78
CA GLY A 298 -15.66 8.96 -11.83
C GLY A 298 -16.03 9.55 -13.20
N MET A 299 -17.10 10.33 -13.26
CA MET A 299 -17.48 11.05 -14.48
C MET A 299 -16.38 12.00 -14.96
N ALA A 300 -15.77 12.77 -14.07
CA ALA A 300 -14.70 13.71 -14.42
C ALA A 300 -13.46 13.00 -14.97
N ARG A 301 -13.07 11.84 -14.42
CA ARG A 301 -11.98 11.02 -14.97
C ARG A 301 -12.24 10.58 -16.39
N PHE A 302 -13.48 10.22 -16.69
CA PHE A 302 -13.91 9.78 -18.01
C PHE A 302 -14.07 10.94 -19.00
N LEU A 303 -14.73 12.03 -18.60
CA LEU A 303 -15.12 13.13 -19.48
C LEU A 303 -14.00 14.16 -19.67
N LEU A 304 -13.10 14.32 -18.69
CA LEU A 304 -12.01 15.31 -18.65
C LEU A 304 -10.63 14.63 -18.53
N PRO A 305 -10.23 13.79 -19.50
CA PRO A 305 -9.00 13.00 -19.43
C PRO A 305 -7.71 13.85 -19.36
N GLN A 306 -7.78 15.15 -19.68
CA GLN A 306 -6.66 16.10 -19.60
C GLN A 306 -6.33 16.51 -18.15
N LEU A 307 -7.24 16.34 -17.18
CA LEU A 307 -6.99 16.72 -15.81
C LEU A 307 -6.10 15.69 -15.08
N ASN A 308 -5.22 16.18 -14.21
CA ASN A 308 -4.36 15.34 -13.35
C ASN A 308 -4.87 15.23 -11.91
N ARG A 309 -5.82 16.08 -11.50
CA ARG A 309 -6.45 16.09 -10.19
C ARG A 309 -7.95 16.31 -10.36
N PHE A 310 -8.73 15.69 -9.49
CA PHE A 310 -10.19 15.69 -9.57
C PHE A 310 -10.84 16.18 -8.27
N LYS A 311 -10.17 17.10 -7.55
CA LYS A 311 -10.80 17.83 -6.46
C LYS A 311 -11.92 18.71 -6.99
N LEU A 312 -12.92 19.00 -6.17
CA LEU A 312 -14.11 19.75 -6.56
C LEU A 312 -13.75 21.10 -7.22
N ASP A 313 -12.86 21.87 -6.61
CA ASP A 313 -12.34 23.15 -7.13
C ASP A 313 -11.70 23.04 -8.51
N THR A 314 -10.92 21.98 -8.71
CA THR A 314 -10.21 21.74 -9.98
C THR A 314 -11.20 21.38 -11.09
N VAL A 315 -12.18 20.53 -10.78
CA VAL A 315 -13.20 20.11 -11.75
C VAL A 315 -14.15 21.28 -12.06
N ALA A 316 -14.61 22.03 -11.05
CA ALA A 316 -15.43 23.22 -11.21
C ALA A 316 -14.78 24.22 -12.17
N LYS A 317 -13.51 24.57 -11.93
CA LYS A 317 -12.73 25.45 -12.79
C LYS A 317 -12.63 24.94 -14.24
N ALA A 318 -12.44 23.63 -14.43
CA ALA A 318 -12.29 23.03 -15.75
C ALA A 318 -13.56 23.11 -16.60
N VAL A 319 -14.74 23.08 -15.95
CA VAL A 319 -16.05 23.17 -16.65
C VAL A 319 -16.69 24.56 -16.55
N GLY A 320 -15.97 25.54 -15.97
CA GLY A 320 -16.44 26.93 -15.89
C GLY A 320 -17.53 27.16 -14.84
N VAL A 321 -17.53 26.39 -13.77
CA VAL A 321 -18.40 26.56 -12.59
C VAL A 321 -17.65 27.36 -11.53
N SER A 322 -18.33 28.36 -10.92
CA SER A 322 -17.78 29.16 -9.81
C SER A 322 -18.04 28.48 -8.47
N LEU A 323 -17.04 28.50 -7.60
CA LEU A 323 -17.14 28.00 -6.25
C LEU A 323 -16.84 29.17 -5.29
N GLU A 324 -17.91 29.89 -4.90
CA GLU A 324 -17.77 31.15 -4.13
C GLU A 324 -17.62 30.93 -2.62
N HIS A 325 -18.14 29.80 -2.08
CA HIS A 325 -18.09 29.46 -0.66
C HIS A 325 -17.70 27.98 -0.50
N HIS A 326 -16.46 27.71 -0.13
CA HIS A 326 -15.98 26.38 0.19
C HIS A 326 -16.32 26.01 1.65
N HIS A 327 -16.54 24.70 1.89
CA HIS A 327 -16.70 24.10 3.22
C HIS A 327 -18.06 24.34 3.91
N ARG A 328 -19.11 24.42 3.11
CA ARG A 328 -20.48 24.24 3.56
C ARG A 328 -21.13 23.19 2.67
N ALA A 329 -21.60 22.11 3.25
CA ALA A 329 -22.12 20.97 2.51
C ALA A 329 -23.14 21.32 1.43
N VAL A 330 -24.03 22.28 1.68
CA VAL A 330 -25.03 22.71 0.68
C VAL A 330 -24.42 23.49 -0.50
N ASP A 331 -23.35 24.23 -0.28
CA ASP A 331 -22.68 24.99 -1.33
C ASP A 331 -21.81 24.08 -2.21
N ASP A 332 -21.13 23.10 -1.58
CA ASP A 332 -20.37 22.07 -2.29
C ASP A 332 -21.32 21.13 -3.08
N ALA A 333 -22.49 20.79 -2.52
CA ALA A 333 -23.55 20.08 -3.24
C ALA A 333 -24.10 20.88 -4.44
N ALA A 334 -24.30 22.18 -4.29
CA ALA A 334 -24.76 23.04 -5.39
C ALA A 334 -23.71 23.16 -6.50
N CYS A 335 -22.44 23.35 -6.14
CA CYS A 335 -21.33 23.34 -7.10
C CYS A 335 -21.24 21.98 -7.83
N THR A 336 -21.36 20.89 -7.10
CA THR A 336 -21.37 19.53 -7.68
C THR A 336 -22.54 19.35 -8.64
N ALA A 337 -23.71 19.92 -8.33
CA ALA A 337 -24.88 19.89 -9.21
C ALA A 337 -24.63 20.65 -10.53
N GLU A 338 -24.04 21.82 -10.45
CA GLU A 338 -23.67 22.58 -11.65
C GLU A 338 -22.63 21.84 -12.52
N ILE A 339 -21.64 21.19 -11.88
CA ILE A 339 -20.68 20.32 -12.56
C ILE A 339 -21.40 19.16 -13.26
N PHE A 340 -22.27 18.48 -12.54
CA PHE A 340 -23.05 17.36 -13.06
C PHE A 340 -23.89 17.77 -14.28
N GLU A 341 -24.53 18.93 -14.23
CA GLU A 341 -25.29 19.51 -15.34
C GLU A 341 -24.38 19.80 -16.56
N LYS A 342 -23.13 20.19 -16.36
CA LYS A 342 -22.15 20.33 -17.47
C LYS A 342 -21.72 18.98 -18.04
N PHE A 343 -21.71 17.94 -17.25
CA PHE A 343 -21.34 16.60 -17.70
C PHE A 343 -22.42 15.92 -18.53
N ILE A 344 -23.71 16.22 -18.30
CA ILE A 344 -24.83 15.63 -19.05
C ILE A 344 -24.71 15.87 -20.56
N PRO A 345 -24.50 17.11 -21.07
CA PRO A 345 -24.24 17.33 -22.50
C PRO A 345 -23.03 16.57 -23.03
N MET A 346 -21.94 16.51 -22.26
CA MET A 346 -20.72 15.78 -22.65
C MET A 346 -20.95 14.26 -22.75
N CYS A 347 -21.84 13.72 -21.92
CA CYS A 347 -22.31 12.34 -22.02
C CYS A 347 -23.10 12.12 -23.33
N ARG A 348 -24.03 13.02 -23.64
CA ARG A 348 -24.83 12.95 -24.87
C ARG A 348 -23.98 13.00 -26.13
N GLU A 349 -22.94 13.84 -26.17
CA GLU A 349 -21.97 13.88 -27.27
C GLU A 349 -21.24 12.53 -27.48
N ARG A 350 -21.28 11.66 -26.51
CA ARG A 350 -20.73 10.29 -26.54
C ARG A 350 -21.79 9.19 -26.65
N ASP A 351 -23.01 9.57 -27.05
CA ASP A 351 -24.17 8.66 -27.13
C ASP A 351 -24.46 7.92 -25.81
N ILE A 352 -24.38 8.64 -24.69
CA ILE A 352 -24.73 8.16 -23.36
C ILE A 352 -26.02 8.87 -22.93
N THR A 353 -27.09 8.11 -22.71
CA THR A 353 -28.42 8.62 -22.39
C THR A 353 -28.96 8.16 -21.04
N ASN A 354 -28.40 7.10 -20.50
CA ASN A 354 -28.78 6.48 -19.23
C ASN A 354 -27.57 6.04 -18.41
N LEU A 355 -27.81 5.64 -17.18
CA LEU A 355 -26.77 5.31 -16.19
C LEU A 355 -26.05 3.98 -16.51
N ASP A 356 -26.70 3.02 -17.16
CA ASP A 356 -26.05 1.76 -17.58
C ASP A 356 -25.01 2.03 -18.68
N GLU A 357 -25.37 2.83 -19.67
CA GLU A 357 -24.45 3.27 -20.73
C GLU A 357 -23.27 4.09 -20.17
N LEU A 358 -23.52 4.90 -19.13
CA LEU A 358 -22.45 5.64 -18.45
C LEU A 358 -21.44 4.69 -17.78
N ASN A 359 -21.90 3.63 -17.15
CA ASN A 359 -21.01 2.61 -16.59
C ASN A 359 -20.24 1.85 -17.68
N GLU A 360 -20.95 1.39 -18.71
CA GLU A 360 -20.35 0.61 -19.79
C GLU A 360 -19.25 1.39 -20.51
N LYS A 361 -19.50 2.62 -20.90
CA LYS A 361 -18.54 3.45 -21.65
C LYS A 361 -17.48 4.10 -20.76
N GLY A 362 -17.82 4.40 -19.51
CA GLY A 362 -16.92 5.05 -18.56
C GLY A 362 -15.84 4.13 -17.97
N ALA A 363 -16.14 2.82 -17.85
CA ALA A 363 -15.25 1.84 -17.25
C ALA A 363 -14.02 1.47 -18.10
N VAL A 364 -14.04 1.72 -19.42
CA VAL A 364 -13.11 1.12 -20.39
C VAL A 364 -11.94 2.03 -20.79
N ALA A 365 -11.90 3.30 -20.38
CA ALA A 365 -10.86 4.20 -20.84
C ALA A 365 -9.53 4.01 -20.08
N VAL A 366 -8.47 3.60 -20.79
CA VAL A 366 -7.10 3.47 -20.23
C VAL A 366 -6.67 4.74 -19.48
N SER A 367 -7.00 5.93 -20.01
CA SER A 367 -6.72 7.21 -19.37
C SER A 367 -7.40 7.39 -18.01
N SER A 368 -8.57 6.78 -17.81
CA SER A 368 -9.27 6.78 -16.53
C SER A 368 -8.56 5.86 -15.53
N VAL A 369 -8.24 4.63 -15.94
CA VAL A 369 -7.48 3.66 -15.12
C VAL A 369 -6.15 4.24 -14.65
N GLN A 370 -5.43 4.96 -15.51
CA GLN A 370 -4.15 5.59 -15.17
C GLN A 370 -4.26 6.65 -14.05
N LYS A 371 -5.46 7.15 -13.76
CA LYS A 371 -5.71 8.21 -12.78
C LYS A 371 -6.48 7.74 -11.54
N MET A 372 -6.90 6.48 -11.52
CA MET A 372 -7.56 5.86 -10.35
C MET A 372 -6.56 5.62 -9.22
N PRO A 373 -7.02 5.51 -7.97
CA PRO A 373 -6.17 5.06 -6.86
C PRO A 373 -5.62 3.66 -7.11
N THR A 374 -4.45 3.36 -6.57
CA THR A 374 -3.85 2.03 -6.60
C THR A 374 -3.79 1.46 -5.21
N TYR A 375 -4.02 0.15 -5.11
CA TYR A 375 -3.91 -0.64 -3.89
C TYR A 375 -2.92 -1.78 -4.10
N HIS A 376 -2.28 -2.23 -3.05
CA HIS A 376 -1.42 -3.40 -3.13
C HIS A 376 -2.24 -4.68 -3.21
N ALA A 377 -1.78 -5.64 -4.00
CA ALA A 377 -2.34 -6.99 -4.07
C ALA A 377 -1.22 -8.00 -4.40
N ILE A 378 -1.19 -9.12 -3.71
CA ILE A 378 -0.22 -10.17 -3.99
C ILE A 378 -0.79 -11.12 -5.05
N ILE A 379 -0.09 -11.27 -6.16
CA ILE A 379 -0.47 -12.20 -7.23
C ILE A 379 0.60 -13.28 -7.33
N LEU A 380 0.20 -14.54 -7.10
CA LEU A 380 1.09 -15.70 -7.10
C LEU A 380 0.77 -16.63 -8.28
N ALA A 381 1.82 -17.17 -8.91
CA ALA A 381 1.69 -18.19 -9.94
C ALA A 381 1.58 -19.58 -9.29
N LYS A 382 0.50 -20.32 -9.59
CA LYS A 382 0.25 -21.68 -9.11
C LYS A 382 0.93 -22.75 -9.97
N ASN A 383 1.20 -22.44 -11.24
CA ASN A 383 1.75 -23.34 -12.23
C ASN A 383 2.38 -22.56 -13.41
N ASP A 384 2.88 -23.25 -14.41
CA ASP A 384 3.53 -22.62 -15.58
C ASP A 384 2.57 -21.76 -16.41
N VAL A 385 1.28 -22.10 -16.50
CA VAL A 385 0.28 -21.25 -17.16
C VAL A 385 0.17 -19.93 -16.42
N GLY A 386 0.04 -19.97 -15.08
CA GLY A 386 0.01 -18.78 -14.24
C GLY A 386 1.30 -17.95 -14.35
N ARG A 387 2.47 -18.59 -14.44
CA ARG A 387 3.74 -17.86 -14.63
C ARG A 387 3.76 -17.08 -15.95
N VAL A 388 3.29 -17.66 -17.03
CA VAL A 388 3.17 -16.99 -18.33
C VAL A 388 2.14 -15.85 -18.27
N ASN A 389 0.99 -16.10 -17.66
CA ASN A 389 -0.04 -15.09 -17.47
C ASN A 389 0.43 -13.93 -16.59
N LEU A 390 1.26 -14.22 -15.57
CA LEU A 390 1.89 -13.17 -14.76
C LEU A 390 2.81 -12.28 -15.60
N TYR A 391 3.60 -12.85 -16.52
CA TYR A 391 4.42 -12.07 -17.44
C TYR A 391 3.59 -11.17 -18.37
N HIS A 392 2.46 -11.69 -18.89
CA HIS A 392 1.55 -10.87 -19.69
C HIS A 392 0.95 -9.73 -18.87
N LEU A 393 0.49 -10.04 -17.65
CA LEU A 393 -0.08 -9.05 -16.73
C LEU A 393 0.92 -7.91 -16.44
N ILE A 394 2.16 -8.25 -16.10
CA ILE A 394 3.21 -7.26 -15.82
C ILE A 394 3.61 -6.49 -17.09
N SER A 395 3.68 -7.14 -18.23
CA SER A 395 3.97 -6.46 -19.50
C SER A 395 2.90 -5.42 -19.83
N ASP A 396 1.63 -5.80 -19.75
CA ASP A 396 0.52 -4.88 -20.02
C ASP A 396 0.47 -3.74 -18.99
N SER A 397 0.78 -3.99 -17.71
CA SER A 397 0.82 -2.95 -16.68
C SER A 397 1.87 -1.86 -16.96
N HIS A 398 3.00 -2.24 -17.60
CA HIS A 398 4.06 -1.30 -17.98
C HIS A 398 3.81 -0.63 -19.33
N LEU A 399 3.33 -1.39 -20.32
CA LEU A 399 3.20 -0.89 -21.69
C LEU A 399 1.92 -0.09 -21.93
N VAL A 400 0.83 -0.43 -21.23
CA VAL A 400 -0.50 0.13 -21.47
C VAL A 400 -0.95 1.02 -20.31
N TYR A 401 -0.81 0.54 -19.07
CA TYR A 401 -1.43 1.17 -17.90
C TYR A 401 -0.43 1.94 -17.00
N TYR A 402 0.81 2.10 -17.42
CA TYR A 402 1.81 2.80 -16.61
C TYR A 402 1.47 4.28 -16.42
N HIS A 403 1.40 4.71 -15.17
CA HIS A 403 1.37 6.11 -14.78
C HIS A 403 2.00 6.25 -13.39
N ARG A 404 3.24 6.75 -13.33
CA ARG A 404 4.12 6.79 -12.12
C ARG A 404 4.52 5.41 -11.59
N ARG A 405 3.65 4.40 -11.73
CA ARG A 405 3.87 2.98 -11.37
C ARG A 405 3.08 2.08 -12.33
N PRO A 406 3.48 0.81 -12.48
CA PRO A 406 2.76 -0.13 -13.34
C PRO A 406 1.43 -0.53 -12.69
N ARG A 407 0.31 -0.13 -13.29
CA ARG A 407 -1.03 -0.35 -12.78
C ARG A 407 -1.63 -1.62 -13.32
N VAL A 408 -2.28 -2.39 -12.46
CA VAL A 408 -2.98 -3.61 -12.82
C VAL A 408 -4.48 -3.42 -12.60
N PRO A 409 -5.28 -3.14 -13.65
CA PRO A 409 -6.73 -3.15 -13.53
C PRO A 409 -7.24 -4.52 -13.10
N LYS A 410 -8.29 -4.59 -12.27
CA LYS A 410 -8.94 -5.85 -11.91
C LYS A 410 -9.47 -6.59 -13.14
N SER A 411 -9.99 -5.86 -14.13
CA SER A 411 -10.42 -6.45 -15.42
C SER A 411 -9.27 -7.14 -16.17
N LEU A 412 -8.06 -6.56 -16.12
CA LEU A 412 -6.87 -7.17 -16.71
C LEU A 412 -6.44 -8.42 -15.94
N TYR A 413 -6.49 -8.39 -14.60
CA TYR A 413 -6.25 -9.58 -13.78
C TYR A 413 -7.23 -10.70 -14.14
N LEU A 414 -8.52 -10.41 -14.23
CA LEU A 414 -9.56 -11.41 -14.61
C LEU A 414 -9.32 -12.01 -15.99
N LYS A 415 -8.78 -11.23 -16.93
CA LYS A 415 -8.39 -11.72 -18.27
C LYS A 415 -7.29 -12.79 -18.20
N TYR A 416 -6.32 -12.64 -17.29
CA TYR A 416 -5.15 -13.49 -17.16
C TYR A 416 -5.16 -14.38 -15.90
N GLN A 417 -6.28 -14.50 -15.19
CA GLN A 417 -6.37 -15.15 -13.88
C GLN A 417 -6.07 -16.65 -13.88
N GLU A 418 -6.11 -17.32 -15.05
CA GLU A 418 -5.85 -18.75 -15.12
C GLU A 418 -4.44 -19.08 -14.62
N GLY A 419 -4.36 -20.01 -13.67
CA GLY A 419 -3.11 -20.41 -13.03
C GLY A 419 -2.54 -19.39 -12.05
N LEU A 420 -3.23 -18.26 -11.79
CA LEU A 420 -2.89 -17.26 -10.78
C LEU A 420 -3.73 -17.42 -9.50
N MET A 421 -3.28 -16.80 -8.45
CA MET A 421 -3.95 -16.64 -7.17
C MET A 421 -3.70 -15.23 -6.66
N ILE A 422 -4.74 -14.57 -6.12
CA ILE A 422 -4.63 -13.19 -5.64
C ILE A 422 -4.94 -13.09 -4.15
N GLY A 423 -4.09 -12.37 -3.41
CA GLY A 423 -4.23 -12.06 -1.99
C GLY A 423 -4.43 -10.57 -1.71
N SER A 424 -5.01 -10.27 -0.54
CA SER A 424 -5.42 -8.91 -0.17
C SER A 424 -4.27 -7.97 0.22
N ALA A 425 -3.04 -8.48 0.30
CA ALA A 425 -1.81 -7.75 0.64
C ALA A 425 -1.83 -7.05 2.01
N CYS A 426 -0.98 -6.02 2.15
CA CYS A 426 -0.67 -5.28 3.38
C CYS A 426 -1.70 -4.18 3.70
N GLU A 427 -1.29 -3.21 4.54
CA GLU A 427 -2.12 -2.05 4.91
C GLU A 427 -2.45 -1.15 3.72
N ALA A 428 -1.61 -1.14 2.67
CA ALA A 428 -1.89 -0.44 1.42
C ALA A 428 -2.83 -1.22 0.49
N GLY A 429 -3.28 -2.41 0.90
CA GLY A 429 -4.27 -3.23 0.19
C GLY A 429 -5.68 -2.68 0.31
N GLU A 430 -6.49 -2.92 -0.71
CA GLU A 430 -7.84 -2.38 -0.81
C GLU A 430 -8.75 -2.87 0.35
N LEU A 431 -8.67 -4.16 0.70
CA LEU A 431 -9.45 -4.72 1.80
C LEU A 431 -9.05 -4.11 3.15
N TYR A 432 -7.76 -3.99 3.43
CA TYR A 432 -7.30 -3.39 4.68
C TYR A 432 -7.80 -1.94 4.78
N GLN A 433 -7.67 -1.16 3.71
CA GLN A 433 -8.15 0.23 3.66
C GLN A 433 -9.67 0.32 3.82
N ALA A 434 -10.44 -0.60 3.23
CA ALA A 434 -11.89 -0.64 3.42
C ALA A 434 -12.29 -0.93 4.87
N VAL A 435 -11.62 -1.88 5.53
CA VAL A 435 -11.82 -2.21 6.94
C VAL A 435 -11.43 -1.04 7.85
N LEU A 436 -10.27 -0.43 7.59
CA LEU A 436 -9.74 0.71 8.34
C LEU A 436 -10.69 1.91 8.28
N ASN A 437 -11.19 2.23 7.09
CA ASN A 437 -12.09 3.36 6.86
C ASN A 437 -13.56 3.03 7.16
N GLY A 438 -13.87 1.84 7.69
CA GLY A 438 -15.24 1.46 8.08
C GLY A 438 -16.22 1.48 6.91
N ARG A 439 -15.83 0.91 5.77
CA ARG A 439 -16.70 0.82 4.59
C ARG A 439 -17.89 -0.10 4.86
N PRO A 440 -19.02 0.09 4.15
CA PRO A 440 -20.20 -0.74 4.30
C PRO A 440 -19.92 -2.24 4.12
N GLU A 441 -20.64 -3.09 4.83
CA GLU A 441 -20.45 -4.55 4.79
C GLU A 441 -20.61 -5.13 3.38
N ALA A 442 -21.54 -4.59 2.59
CA ALA A 442 -21.73 -5.01 1.19
C ALA A 442 -20.47 -4.75 0.32
N GLU A 443 -19.80 -3.62 0.53
CA GLU A 443 -18.55 -3.32 -0.17
C GLU A 443 -17.41 -4.23 0.31
N ILE A 444 -17.26 -4.40 1.62
CA ILE A 444 -16.27 -5.33 2.20
C ILE A 444 -16.51 -6.76 1.66
N ALA A 445 -17.77 -7.21 1.60
CA ALA A 445 -18.12 -8.51 1.03
C ALA A 445 -17.71 -8.64 -0.44
N ARG A 446 -17.94 -7.60 -1.25
CA ARG A 446 -17.51 -7.55 -2.65
C ARG A 446 -16.00 -7.70 -2.78
N LEU A 447 -15.25 -6.98 -1.94
CA LEU A 447 -13.79 -7.05 -1.93
C LEU A 447 -13.28 -8.42 -1.49
N VAL A 448 -13.79 -8.97 -0.40
CA VAL A 448 -13.41 -10.31 0.10
C VAL A 448 -13.66 -11.39 -0.96
N ASN A 449 -14.78 -11.30 -1.69
CA ASN A 449 -15.10 -12.26 -2.74
C ASN A 449 -14.12 -12.21 -3.92
N PHE A 450 -13.51 -11.06 -4.19
CA PHE A 450 -12.53 -10.92 -5.26
C PHE A 450 -11.21 -11.63 -4.97
N TYR A 451 -10.76 -11.67 -3.71
CA TYR A 451 -9.51 -12.30 -3.30
C TYR A 451 -9.65 -13.81 -3.08
N ASP A 452 -8.61 -14.56 -3.44
CA ASP A 452 -8.51 -15.99 -3.15
C ASP A 452 -8.15 -16.26 -1.69
N TYR A 453 -7.34 -15.38 -1.08
CA TYR A 453 -6.97 -15.42 0.33
C TYR A 453 -6.82 -14.01 0.90
N LEU A 454 -6.92 -13.90 2.22
CA LEU A 454 -6.76 -12.66 2.93
C LEU A 454 -5.42 -12.68 3.70
N GLU A 455 -4.87 -11.49 3.97
CA GLU A 455 -3.58 -11.33 4.60
C GLU A 455 -3.68 -10.52 5.88
N ILE A 456 -2.96 -10.94 6.91
CA ILE A 456 -2.68 -10.17 8.13
C ILE A 456 -1.18 -10.09 8.35
N GLN A 457 -0.73 -9.02 9.00
CA GLN A 457 0.68 -8.76 9.24
C GLN A 457 0.96 -8.47 10.71
N PRO A 458 2.24 -8.55 11.16
CA PRO A 458 2.64 -8.15 12.50
C PRO A 458 2.26 -6.69 12.78
N LEU A 459 1.93 -6.39 14.04
CA LEU A 459 1.53 -5.03 14.43
C LEU A 459 2.63 -3.99 14.16
N GLY A 460 3.90 -4.42 14.24
CA GLY A 460 5.05 -3.57 13.94
C GLY A 460 4.99 -2.92 12.56
N ASN A 461 4.51 -3.67 11.54
CA ASN A 461 4.39 -3.18 10.17
C ASN A 461 3.49 -1.94 10.07
N ASN A 462 2.49 -1.85 10.95
CA ASN A 462 1.48 -0.80 10.93
C ASN A 462 1.59 0.18 12.11
N ALA A 463 2.64 0.06 12.94
CA ALA A 463 2.83 0.90 14.13
C ALA A 463 2.98 2.40 13.81
N PHE A 464 3.43 2.74 12.59
CA PHE A 464 3.50 4.13 12.11
C PHE A 464 2.13 4.81 12.12
N MET A 465 1.03 4.07 11.93
CA MET A 465 -0.34 4.61 11.97
C MET A 465 -0.70 5.19 13.33
N ILE A 466 -0.18 4.59 14.43
CA ILE A 466 -0.43 5.07 15.81
C ILE A 466 0.25 6.42 16.04
N ARG A 467 1.38 6.68 15.36
CA ARG A 467 2.15 7.91 15.49
C ARG A 467 1.69 9.01 14.53
N ASN A 468 0.84 8.66 13.58
CA ASN A 468 0.34 9.61 12.59
C ASN A 468 -0.75 10.48 13.21
N GLU A 469 -0.40 11.73 13.56
CA GLU A 469 -1.31 12.72 14.14
C GLU A 469 -2.47 13.10 13.19
N ASP A 470 -2.31 12.81 11.91
CA ASP A 470 -3.34 13.04 10.88
C ASP A 470 -4.45 11.98 10.89
N ARG A 471 -4.29 10.90 11.66
CA ARG A 471 -5.28 9.83 11.81
C ARG A 471 -5.77 9.77 13.25
N SER A 472 -7.07 9.95 13.43
CA SER A 472 -7.74 9.78 14.73
C SER A 472 -8.31 8.38 14.95
N ASP A 473 -8.26 7.52 13.93
CA ASP A 473 -8.92 6.22 13.90
C ASP A 473 -8.04 5.05 14.40
N VAL A 474 -6.70 5.25 14.46
CA VAL A 474 -5.74 4.29 15.01
C VAL A 474 -4.89 4.98 16.06
N ASN A 475 -5.14 4.68 17.33
CA ASN A 475 -4.47 5.35 18.45
C ASN A 475 -3.67 4.37 19.34
N SER A 476 -3.81 3.07 19.11
CA SER A 476 -3.20 2.04 19.95
C SER A 476 -2.93 0.76 19.17
N GLU A 477 -2.07 -0.11 19.73
CA GLU A 477 -1.89 -1.47 19.21
C GLU A 477 -3.19 -2.28 19.22
N GLU A 478 -4.13 -1.98 20.13
CA GLU A 478 -5.40 -2.69 20.18
C GLU A 478 -6.26 -2.38 18.95
N ASP A 479 -6.23 -1.15 18.43
CA ASP A 479 -6.92 -0.80 17.18
C ASP A 479 -6.35 -1.60 16.00
N LEU A 480 -5.03 -1.77 15.93
CA LEU A 480 -4.38 -2.60 14.89
C LEU A 480 -4.76 -4.08 15.04
N LYS A 481 -4.86 -4.59 16.27
CA LYS A 481 -5.34 -5.96 16.53
C LYS A 481 -6.78 -6.15 16.10
N GLU A 482 -7.65 -5.16 16.33
CA GLU A 482 -9.06 -5.23 15.92
C GLU A 482 -9.20 -5.31 14.39
N ILE A 483 -8.36 -4.57 13.63
CA ILE A 483 -8.34 -4.68 12.18
C ILE A 483 -7.96 -6.10 11.75
N ASN A 484 -6.87 -6.66 12.30
CA ASN A 484 -6.45 -8.03 12.01
C ASN A 484 -7.54 -9.05 12.40
N ARG A 485 -8.18 -8.90 13.57
CA ARG A 485 -9.30 -9.77 14.00
C ARG A 485 -10.48 -9.69 13.05
N LYS A 486 -10.80 -8.50 12.55
CA LYS A 486 -11.88 -8.32 11.58
C LYS A 486 -11.57 -9.02 10.26
N ILE A 487 -10.33 -8.93 9.77
CA ILE A 487 -9.88 -9.64 8.55
C ILE A 487 -9.97 -11.17 8.77
N VAL A 488 -9.56 -11.68 9.93
CA VAL A 488 -9.69 -13.11 10.27
C VAL A 488 -11.15 -13.55 10.26
N LYS A 489 -12.05 -12.80 10.91
CA LYS A 489 -13.50 -13.08 10.92
C LYS A 489 -14.11 -13.05 9.53
N LEU A 490 -13.66 -12.13 8.67
CA LEU A 490 -14.08 -12.09 7.26
C LEU A 490 -13.63 -13.35 6.52
N GLY A 491 -12.39 -13.81 6.74
CA GLY A 491 -11.92 -15.08 6.18
C GLY A 491 -12.80 -16.26 6.60
N GLU A 492 -13.14 -16.35 7.87
CA GLU A 492 -14.06 -17.38 8.39
C GLU A 492 -15.46 -17.28 7.78
N ALA A 493 -16.05 -16.07 7.75
CA ALA A 493 -17.40 -15.85 7.24
C ALA A 493 -17.54 -16.14 5.73
N PHE A 494 -16.50 -15.86 4.95
CA PHE A 494 -16.50 -16.05 3.49
C PHE A 494 -15.75 -17.31 3.04
N ASN A 495 -15.33 -18.17 3.99
CA ASN A 495 -14.54 -19.38 3.72
C ASN A 495 -13.28 -19.09 2.87
N LYS A 496 -12.57 -18.02 3.19
CA LYS A 496 -11.30 -17.64 2.56
C LYS A 496 -10.14 -17.97 3.49
N PRO A 497 -9.05 -18.57 3.02
CA PRO A 497 -7.83 -18.72 3.80
C PRO A 497 -7.33 -17.36 4.28
N VAL A 498 -6.87 -17.29 5.53
CA VAL A 498 -6.17 -16.13 6.06
C VAL A 498 -4.72 -16.51 6.33
N VAL A 499 -3.80 -15.78 5.75
CA VAL A 499 -2.36 -16.02 5.88
C VAL A 499 -1.71 -14.90 6.71
N ALA A 500 -0.71 -15.27 7.49
CA ALA A 500 0.12 -14.31 8.21
C ALA A 500 1.45 -14.17 7.45
N THR A 501 1.74 -12.99 6.95
CA THR A 501 2.98 -12.64 6.25
C THR A 501 3.76 -11.61 7.05
N CYS A 502 5.01 -11.35 6.67
CA CYS A 502 5.83 -10.34 7.32
C CYS A 502 6.12 -9.13 6.44
N ASP A 503 5.82 -9.20 5.14
CA ASP A 503 6.15 -8.11 4.21
C ASP A 503 7.65 -7.77 4.24
N VAL A 504 8.46 -8.80 4.00
CA VAL A 504 9.90 -8.78 4.21
C VAL A 504 10.58 -7.87 3.19
N HIS A 505 11.34 -6.86 3.65
CA HIS A 505 12.11 -5.96 2.81
C HIS A 505 13.63 -6.04 3.01
N PHE A 506 14.08 -6.69 4.07
CA PHE A 506 15.48 -6.90 4.38
C PHE A 506 15.73 -8.20 5.15
N LEU A 507 16.97 -8.67 5.13
CA LEU A 507 17.33 -9.98 5.67
C LEU A 507 17.66 -9.97 7.16
N ASP A 508 18.44 -9.00 7.59
CA ASP A 508 18.90 -8.86 8.96
C ASP A 508 18.52 -7.46 9.53
N PRO A 509 18.28 -7.32 10.84
CA PRO A 509 17.85 -6.05 11.44
C PRO A 509 18.79 -4.87 11.13
N GLU A 510 20.07 -5.16 10.96
CA GLU A 510 21.07 -4.15 10.64
C GLU A 510 20.89 -3.56 9.23
N ASP A 511 20.15 -4.24 8.36
CA ASP A 511 19.87 -3.79 6.99
C ASP A 511 18.77 -2.72 6.94
N GLU A 512 17.99 -2.53 8.02
CA GLU A 512 16.94 -1.53 8.14
C GLU A 512 17.45 -0.12 7.80
N VAL A 513 18.66 0.22 8.23
CA VAL A 513 19.25 1.53 7.94
C VAL A 513 19.40 1.80 6.44
N TYR A 514 19.67 0.77 5.64
CA TYR A 514 19.78 0.90 4.18
C TYR A 514 18.41 1.14 3.55
N ARG A 515 17.37 0.44 4.03
CA ARG A 515 15.99 0.67 3.61
C ARG A 515 15.57 2.11 3.89
N ARG A 516 15.82 2.61 5.08
CA ARG A 516 15.52 3.99 5.51
C ARG A 516 16.20 5.03 4.62
N ILE A 517 17.47 4.83 4.30
CA ILE A 517 18.23 5.71 3.40
C ILE A 517 17.60 5.74 2.00
N ILE A 518 17.23 4.57 1.46
CA ILE A 518 16.62 4.47 0.13
C ILE A 518 15.26 5.17 0.11
N MET A 519 14.40 4.93 1.11
CA MET A 519 13.09 5.55 1.21
C MET A 519 13.20 7.07 1.34
N ALA A 520 14.06 7.57 2.21
CA ALA A 520 14.31 9.01 2.34
C ALA A 520 14.85 9.62 1.05
N GLY A 521 15.75 8.94 0.35
CA GLY A 521 16.29 9.35 -0.95
C GLY A 521 15.25 9.41 -2.07
N LYS A 522 14.15 8.66 -1.94
CA LYS A 522 13.01 8.68 -2.87
C LYS A 522 11.92 9.71 -2.48
N GLY A 523 12.13 10.44 -1.40
CA GLY A 523 11.24 11.52 -0.95
C GLY A 523 10.09 11.08 -0.06
N PHE A 524 10.25 9.97 0.67
CA PHE A 524 9.34 9.61 1.75
C PHE A 524 9.69 10.44 2.99
N ASP A 525 8.83 11.38 3.33
CA ASP A 525 9.01 12.29 4.47
C ASP A 525 8.95 11.54 5.82
N ASP A 526 8.30 10.38 5.85
CA ASP A 526 8.08 9.51 6.99
C ASP A 526 8.94 8.23 6.97
N ALA A 527 10.07 8.23 6.24
CA ALA A 527 10.95 7.08 6.12
C ALA A 527 11.43 6.53 7.49
N ASP A 528 11.63 7.39 8.49
CA ASP A 528 12.00 6.99 9.85
C ASP A 528 10.88 6.26 10.59
N ASP A 529 9.63 6.51 10.23
CA ASP A 529 8.46 5.87 10.84
C ASP A 529 8.06 4.56 10.14
N GLN A 530 8.25 4.46 8.83
CA GLN A 530 7.82 3.31 8.03
C GLN A 530 8.91 2.26 7.81
N ALA A 531 10.19 2.64 7.86
CA ALA A 531 11.29 1.71 7.59
C ALA A 531 11.50 0.60 8.63
N PRO A 532 11.32 0.83 9.93
CA PRO A 532 11.62 -0.22 10.92
C PRO A 532 10.54 -1.30 10.95
N LEU A 533 10.93 -2.49 10.59
CA LEU A 533 10.11 -3.71 10.68
C LEU A 533 10.91 -4.88 11.22
#